data_b05e8bb40b6f47f4557598d35c896b8a
#
_entry.id   b05e8bb40b6f47f4557598d35c896b8a
#
_cell.length_a   1.000
_cell.length_b   1.000
_cell.length_c   1.000
_cell.angle_alpha   90.00
_cell.angle_beta   90.00
_cell.angle_gamma   90.00
#
_symmetry.space_group_name_H-M   'P 1'
#
loop_
_entity.id
_entity.type
_entity.pdbx_description
1 polymer ?
#
loop_
_entity_poly.entity_id
_entity_poly.type
_entity_poly.pdbx_seq_one_letter_code
_entity_poly.pdbx_strand_id
1 'polypeptide(L)'
;MSSNLEYYKVFYYVAQLKSITQAAEKLCISQPAVSQAVRQLEKXDSQLFLRTSKGVRLTREGEFFYGYVKSGLENIWHGESMLNRLKDLDTGEVRIGASDMTLQFYLLPYLEKFHELYPGIKVSVSNGPTPETLRYLYDGKIDFGVVSTPFEAKSEVRRTDVKEIRNVFVAGDKFRYLKDQELDYHILKELPCIFLEKNTSTRTFMDEYLAAHGIAVEPEFELSTSDMIVQFAIRNLGIGCVMSGFAQMELEKGNLVELKFRDEMPERHFTIVTDDKTPVSPAGKRLLQLMTGNII
;
A
#
# COMPACT_ATOMS: atom_id res chain seq x y z
N MET A 1 9.39 30.97 -18.45
CA MET A 1 8.49 31.64 -17.50
C MET A 1 8.91 31.26 -16.08
N SER A 2 9.31 32.24 -15.28
CA SER A 2 9.60 32.00 -13.85
C SER A 2 8.38 32.45 -13.04
N SER A 3 7.39 31.60 -12.91
CA SER A 3 6.25 31.88 -12.03
C SER A 3 6.67 31.64 -10.58
N ASN A 4 6.24 32.54 -9.69
CA ASN A 4 6.50 32.42 -8.26
C ASN A 4 5.86 31.12 -7.72
N LEU A 5 6.61 30.33 -6.96
CA LEU A 5 6.14 29.06 -6.38
C LEU A 5 4.87 29.25 -5.53
N GLU A 6 4.70 30.43 -4.92
CA GLU A 6 3.48 30.74 -4.16
C GLU A 6 2.20 30.67 -5.04
N TYR A 7 2.30 30.99 -6.33
CA TYR A 7 1.13 30.90 -7.23
C TYR A 7 0.68 29.45 -7.40
N TYR A 8 1.63 28.51 -7.49
CA TYR A 8 1.32 27.08 -7.59
C TYR A 8 0.69 26.55 -6.29
N LYS A 9 1.17 27.04 -5.14
CA LYS A 9 0.60 26.70 -3.83
C LYS A 9 -0.84 27.22 -3.70
N VAL A 10 -1.10 28.45 -4.16
CA VAL A 10 -2.45 29.01 -4.20
C VAL A 10 -3.35 28.17 -5.12
N PHE A 11 -2.88 27.85 -6.32
CA PHE A 11 -3.63 27.01 -7.28
C PHE A 11 -3.99 25.66 -6.65
N TYR A 12 -3.03 25.01 -5.97
CA TYR A 12 -3.22 23.72 -5.31
C TYR A 12 -4.37 23.80 -4.29
N TYR A 13 -4.35 24.79 -3.41
CA TYR A 13 -5.39 24.92 -2.37
C TYR A 13 -6.75 25.31 -2.95
N VAL A 14 -6.80 26.15 -3.97
CA VAL A 14 -8.06 26.49 -4.66
C VAL A 14 -8.67 25.22 -5.30
N ALA A 15 -7.85 24.40 -5.94
CA ALA A 15 -8.29 23.14 -6.56
C ALA A 15 -8.78 22.14 -5.50
N GLN A 16 -8.04 21.99 -4.41
CA GLN A 16 -8.35 21.05 -3.32
C GLN A 16 -9.65 21.42 -2.60
N LEU A 17 -9.81 22.71 -2.26
CA LEU A 17 -10.93 23.21 -1.46
C LEU A 17 -12.14 23.63 -2.33
N LYS A 18 -11.95 23.71 -3.65
CA LYS A 18 -12.97 24.10 -4.64
C LYS A 18 -13.57 25.48 -4.31
N SER A 19 -12.81 26.35 -3.60
CA SER A 19 -13.28 27.62 -3.08
C SER A 19 -12.13 28.61 -2.94
N ILE A 20 -12.26 29.77 -3.56
CA ILE A 20 -11.32 30.90 -3.41
C ILE A 20 -11.30 31.41 -1.97
N THR A 21 -12.47 31.51 -1.34
CA THR A 21 -12.61 31.99 0.04
C THR A 21 -11.88 31.07 1.03
N GLN A 22 -12.14 29.75 0.96
CA GLN A 22 -11.51 28.78 1.86
C GLN A 22 -10.00 28.71 1.61
N ALA A 23 -9.56 28.83 0.36
CA ALA A 23 -8.13 28.86 0.03
C ALA A 23 -7.46 30.11 0.63
N ALA A 24 -8.13 31.26 0.56
CA ALA A 24 -7.64 32.51 1.17
C ALA A 24 -7.48 32.37 2.70
N GLU A 25 -8.48 31.80 3.35
CA GLU A 25 -8.44 31.51 4.79
C GLU A 25 -7.32 30.53 5.15
N LYS A 26 -7.22 29.41 4.40
CA LYS A 26 -6.20 28.38 4.63
C LYS A 26 -4.77 28.94 4.49
N LEU A 27 -4.58 29.89 3.55
CA LEU A 27 -3.26 30.46 3.26
C LEU A 27 -3.00 31.77 4.06
N CYS A 28 -3.97 32.24 4.82
CA CYS A 28 -3.90 33.51 5.57
C CYS A 28 -3.59 34.71 4.65
N ILE A 29 -4.22 34.75 3.46
CA ILE A 29 -4.09 35.86 2.48
C ILE A 29 -5.46 36.34 2.03
N SER A 30 -5.52 37.49 1.36
CA SER A 30 -6.79 38.05 0.89
C SER A 30 -7.34 37.31 -0.34
N GLN A 31 -8.66 37.27 -0.51
CA GLN A 31 -9.29 36.69 -1.72
C GLN A 31 -8.82 37.36 -3.03
N PRO A 32 -8.64 38.70 -3.10
CA PRO A 32 -8.03 39.31 -4.28
C PRO A 32 -6.62 38.77 -4.59
N ALA A 33 -5.80 38.51 -3.56
CA ALA A 33 -4.46 37.93 -3.76
C ALA A 33 -4.56 36.49 -4.34
N VAL A 34 -5.49 35.68 -3.86
CA VAL A 34 -5.75 34.33 -4.41
C VAL A 34 -6.15 34.45 -5.90
N SER A 35 -7.12 35.34 -6.20
CA SER A 35 -7.59 35.55 -7.56
C SER A 35 -6.49 36.05 -8.50
N GLN A 36 -5.60 36.91 -7.99
CA GLN A 36 -4.46 37.43 -8.75
C GLN A 36 -3.46 36.31 -9.04
N ALA A 37 -3.12 35.48 -8.05
CA ALA A 37 -2.20 34.34 -8.22
C ALA A 37 -2.70 33.35 -9.28
N VAL A 38 -3.99 33.02 -9.23
CA VAL A 38 -4.62 32.15 -10.25
C VAL A 38 -4.51 32.78 -11.65
N ARG A 39 -4.85 34.06 -11.78
CA ARG A 39 -4.75 34.78 -13.06
C ARG A 39 -3.31 34.81 -13.60
N GLN A 40 -2.30 34.89 -12.73
CA GLN A 40 -0.89 34.84 -13.18
C GLN A 40 -0.53 33.49 -13.80
N LEU A 41 -1.08 32.39 -13.29
CA LEU A 41 -0.87 31.05 -13.87
C LEU A 41 -1.68 30.88 -15.17
N GLU A 42 -2.83 31.53 -15.28
CA GLU A 42 -3.72 31.44 -16.44
C GLU A 42 -3.27 32.30 -17.63
N LYS A 43 -2.26 33.16 -17.46
CA LYS A 43 -1.70 34.03 -18.54
C LYS A 43 -1.23 33.30 -19.80
N UNK A 44 -1.08 32.17 -19.65
CA UNK A 44 -0.69 31.44 -20.59
C UNK A 44 -1.67 31.01 -21.49
N ASP A 45 -2.67 31.65 -21.67
CA ASP A 45 -3.81 31.35 -22.49
C ASP A 45 -4.54 30.04 -22.10
N SER A 46 -4.31 29.54 -20.93
CA SER A 46 -4.96 28.31 -20.43
C SER A 46 -5.83 28.64 -19.21
N GLN A 47 -7.13 28.58 -19.37
CA GLN A 47 -8.05 28.68 -18.24
C GLN A 47 -7.95 27.41 -17.39
N LEU A 48 -7.62 27.56 -16.11
CA LEU A 48 -7.43 26.43 -15.21
C LEU A 48 -8.65 26.15 -14.35
N PHE A 49 -9.51 27.17 -14.13
CA PHE A 49 -10.73 27.04 -13.33
C PHE A 49 -11.96 27.55 -14.08
N LEU A 50 -13.08 26.85 -13.84
CA LEU A 50 -14.43 27.32 -14.19
C LEU A 50 -15.10 27.83 -12.91
N ARG A 51 -15.66 29.04 -12.97
CA ARG A 51 -16.47 29.58 -11.86
C ARG A 51 -17.88 29.02 -11.96
N THR A 52 -18.42 28.58 -10.83
CA THR A 52 -19.78 28.04 -10.75
C THR A 52 -20.52 28.72 -9.58
N SER A 53 -21.82 28.54 -9.52
CA SER A 53 -22.65 29.06 -8.41
C SER A 53 -22.27 28.46 -7.05
N LYS A 54 -21.54 27.33 -7.04
CA LYS A 54 -21.14 26.61 -5.80
C LYS A 54 -19.62 26.70 -5.53
N GLY A 55 -18.90 27.56 -6.24
CA GLY A 55 -17.46 27.72 -6.07
C GLY A 55 -16.69 27.60 -7.38
N VAL A 56 -15.56 26.91 -7.38
CA VAL A 56 -14.72 26.73 -8.59
C VAL A 56 -14.48 25.25 -8.88
N ARG A 57 -14.35 24.92 -10.16
CA ARG A 57 -13.99 23.57 -10.62
C ARG A 57 -12.82 23.67 -11.58
N LEU A 58 -11.98 22.66 -11.61
CA LEU A 58 -10.91 22.58 -12.61
C LEU A 58 -11.47 22.39 -14.02
N THR A 59 -10.81 22.97 -15.01
CA THR A 59 -10.96 22.62 -16.42
C THR A 59 -10.18 21.32 -16.69
N ARG A 60 -10.26 20.78 -17.90
CA ARG A 60 -9.46 19.64 -18.33
C ARG A 60 -7.94 19.96 -18.21
N GLU A 61 -7.56 21.14 -18.66
CA GLU A 61 -6.19 21.66 -18.55
C GLU A 61 -5.79 21.83 -17.07
N GLY A 62 -6.73 22.34 -16.26
CA GLY A 62 -6.55 22.48 -14.82
C GLY A 62 -6.34 21.15 -14.12
N GLU A 63 -7.10 20.10 -14.49
CA GLU A 63 -6.92 18.74 -13.92
C GLU A 63 -5.55 18.17 -14.26
N PHE A 64 -5.15 18.29 -15.52
CA PHE A 64 -3.83 17.85 -15.99
C PHE A 64 -2.71 18.57 -15.20
N PHE A 65 -2.80 19.89 -15.12
CA PHE A 65 -1.81 20.73 -14.42
C PHE A 65 -1.79 20.45 -12.92
N TYR A 66 -2.96 20.21 -12.33
CA TYR A 66 -3.09 19.91 -10.89
C TYR A 66 -2.29 18.66 -10.50
N GLY A 67 -2.26 17.63 -11.34
CA GLY A 67 -1.47 16.42 -11.08
C GLY A 67 0.02 16.75 -10.87
N TYR A 68 0.59 17.57 -11.75
CA TYR A 68 2.00 17.96 -11.66
C TYR A 68 2.27 18.90 -10.47
N VAL A 69 1.42 19.89 -10.27
CA VAL A 69 1.57 20.85 -9.16
C VAL A 69 1.47 20.14 -7.81
N LYS A 70 0.49 19.24 -7.68
CA LYS A 70 0.29 18.44 -6.48
C LYS A 70 1.54 17.63 -6.16
N SER A 71 2.03 16.86 -7.12
CA SER A 71 3.23 16.03 -6.95
C SER A 71 4.47 16.87 -6.59
N GLY A 72 4.65 18.00 -7.27
CA GLY A 72 5.77 18.92 -7.01
C GLY A 72 5.74 19.49 -5.59
N LEU A 73 4.60 20.00 -5.15
CA LEU A 73 4.44 20.57 -3.80
C LEU A 73 4.58 19.49 -2.72
N GLU A 74 4.00 18.32 -2.92
CA GLU A 74 4.14 17.22 -1.96
C GLU A 74 5.60 16.79 -1.81
N ASN A 75 6.39 16.77 -2.90
CA ASN A 75 7.82 16.48 -2.85
C ASN A 75 8.60 17.57 -2.08
N ILE A 76 8.27 18.85 -2.28
CA ILE A 76 8.90 19.96 -1.55
C ILE A 76 8.60 19.83 -0.05
N TRP A 77 7.33 19.67 0.33
CA TRP A 77 6.93 19.53 1.74
C TRP A 77 7.55 18.28 2.37
N HIS A 78 7.69 17.20 1.60
CA HIS A 78 8.37 16.00 2.07
C HIS A 78 9.84 16.31 2.37
N GLY A 79 10.54 17.01 1.47
CA GLY A 79 11.93 17.44 1.69
C GLY A 79 12.09 18.31 2.94
N GLU A 80 11.19 19.29 3.14
CA GLU A 80 11.18 20.13 4.35
C GLU A 80 10.98 19.28 5.62
N SER A 81 10.04 18.32 5.57
CA SER A 81 9.79 17.39 6.68
C SER A 81 11.05 16.58 6.99
N MET A 82 11.72 16.07 5.96
CA MET A 82 12.98 15.30 6.13
C MET A 82 14.08 16.13 6.77
N LEU A 83 14.24 17.39 6.34
CA LEU A 83 15.22 18.31 6.95
C LEU A 83 14.95 18.52 8.45
N ASN A 84 13.70 18.68 8.82
CA ASN A 84 13.32 18.82 10.24
C ASN A 84 13.63 17.55 11.03
N ARG A 85 13.39 16.38 10.43
CA ARG A 85 13.65 15.07 11.07
C ARG A 85 15.15 14.77 11.21
N LEU A 86 15.99 15.34 10.35
CA LEU A 86 17.45 15.18 10.45
C LEU A 86 18.06 15.88 11.68
N LYS A 87 17.32 16.82 12.28
CA LYS A 87 17.81 17.57 13.44
C LYS A 87 17.59 16.85 14.77
N ASP A 88 16.68 15.87 14.81
CA ASP A 88 16.27 15.18 16.05
C ASP A 88 16.52 13.66 15.95
N LEU A 89 17.74 13.25 16.30
CA LEU A 89 18.14 11.82 16.28
C LEU A 89 17.47 10.99 17.40
N ASP A 90 17.04 11.65 18.48
CA ASP A 90 16.48 10.95 19.63
C ASP A 90 14.94 10.94 19.68
N THR A 91 14.29 11.79 18.88
CA THR A 91 12.83 11.94 18.89
C THR A 91 12.20 11.89 17.48
N GLY A 92 12.81 11.16 16.57
CA GLY A 92 12.38 11.08 15.17
C GLY A 92 11.09 10.25 14.99
N GLU A 93 10.64 10.19 13.74
CA GLU A 93 9.53 9.33 13.30
C GLU A 93 10.01 8.42 12.18
N VAL A 94 9.60 7.16 12.18
CA VAL A 94 9.71 6.27 11.04
C VAL A 94 8.30 5.95 10.53
N ARG A 95 8.09 6.06 9.22
CA ARG A 95 6.82 5.80 8.55
C ARG A 95 6.98 4.59 7.65
N ILE A 96 6.15 3.58 7.85
CA ILE A 96 6.24 2.29 7.18
C ILE A 96 4.94 2.01 6.45
N GLY A 97 5.01 1.51 5.23
CA GLY A 97 3.84 0.95 4.54
C GLY A 97 3.87 -0.58 4.65
N ALA A 98 2.76 -1.17 5.03
CA ALA A 98 2.69 -2.63 5.21
C ALA A 98 1.23 -3.10 5.15
N SER A 99 1.03 -4.34 4.68
CA SER A 99 -0.27 -5.00 4.85
C SER A 99 -0.33 -5.69 6.22
N ASP A 100 -1.53 -6.08 6.66
CA ASP A 100 -1.70 -6.89 7.87
C ASP A 100 -0.80 -8.12 7.86
N MET A 101 -0.70 -8.77 6.70
CA MET A 101 0.11 -9.96 6.51
C MET A 101 1.60 -9.68 6.76
N THR A 102 2.14 -8.64 6.14
CA THR A 102 3.56 -8.29 6.31
C THR A 102 3.83 -7.76 7.71
N LEU A 103 2.88 -7.02 8.28
CA LEU A 103 2.98 -6.52 9.65
C LEU A 103 3.04 -7.69 10.65
N GLN A 104 2.04 -8.57 10.61
CA GLN A 104 1.90 -9.67 11.58
C GLN A 104 3.01 -10.71 11.46
N PHE A 105 3.37 -11.10 10.24
CA PHE A 105 4.25 -12.26 10.02
C PHE A 105 5.71 -11.90 9.76
N TYR A 106 6.03 -10.59 9.70
CA TYR A 106 7.43 -10.17 9.52
C TYR A 106 7.81 -8.97 10.39
N LEU A 107 7.08 -7.87 10.33
CA LEU A 107 7.50 -6.61 10.96
C LEU A 107 7.43 -6.62 12.49
N LEU A 108 6.40 -7.22 13.10
CA LEU A 108 6.14 -7.09 14.54
C LEU A 108 7.35 -7.39 15.43
N PRO A 109 8.11 -8.49 15.25
CA PRO A 109 9.27 -8.75 16.12
C PRO A 109 10.35 -7.66 15.99
N TYR A 110 10.53 -7.08 14.81
CA TYR A 110 11.50 -6.00 14.60
C TYR A 110 11.02 -4.69 15.23
N LEU A 111 9.72 -4.41 15.15
CA LEU A 111 9.13 -3.21 15.76
C LEU A 111 9.21 -3.27 17.27
N GLU A 112 8.96 -4.43 17.85
CA GLU A 112 9.11 -4.70 19.29
C GLU A 112 10.54 -4.38 19.73
N LYS A 113 11.53 -4.99 19.09
CA LYS A 113 12.94 -4.77 19.40
C LYS A 113 13.37 -3.31 19.14
N PHE A 114 12.87 -2.71 18.06
CA PHE A 114 13.16 -1.32 17.73
C PHE A 114 12.63 -0.37 18.81
N HIS A 115 11.41 -0.60 19.28
CA HIS A 115 10.80 0.21 20.35
C HIS A 115 11.57 0.09 21.66
N GLU A 116 12.08 -1.12 21.99
CA GLU A 116 12.94 -1.30 23.17
C GLU A 116 14.24 -0.51 23.07
N LEU A 117 14.86 -0.49 21.89
CA LEU A 117 16.14 0.20 21.67
C LEU A 117 15.98 1.73 21.53
N TYR A 118 14.86 2.18 20.98
CA TYR A 118 14.62 3.60 20.65
C TYR A 118 13.23 4.04 21.10
N PRO A 119 12.93 4.07 22.41
CA PRO A 119 11.58 4.35 22.90
C PRO A 119 11.08 5.77 22.60
N GLY A 120 11.98 6.70 22.26
CA GLY A 120 11.64 8.07 21.86
C GLY A 120 11.23 8.22 20.40
N ILE A 121 11.43 7.18 19.57
CA ILE A 121 11.12 7.24 18.16
C ILE A 121 9.67 6.79 17.92
N LYS A 122 8.89 7.66 17.29
CA LYS A 122 7.52 7.33 16.89
C LYS A 122 7.54 6.40 15.67
N VAL A 123 6.74 5.34 15.71
CA VAL A 123 6.53 4.45 14.56
C VAL A 123 5.10 4.65 14.05
N SER A 124 4.98 5.04 12.77
CA SER A 124 3.70 5.16 12.07
C SER A 124 3.63 4.08 10.99
N VAL A 125 2.62 3.23 11.03
CA VAL A 125 2.39 2.21 10.02
C VAL A 125 1.13 2.56 9.22
N SER A 126 1.29 2.74 7.91
CA SER A 126 0.16 2.89 6.98
C SER A 126 -0.21 1.50 6.47
N ASN A 127 -1.37 1.02 6.88
CA ASN A 127 -1.84 -0.30 6.50
C ASN A 127 -2.57 -0.24 5.16
N GLY A 128 -2.16 -1.10 4.22
CA GLY A 128 -2.81 -1.19 2.93
C GLY A 128 -2.18 -2.27 2.03
N PRO A 129 -2.85 -2.59 0.92
CA PRO A 129 -2.32 -3.54 -0.05
C PRO A 129 -1.08 -2.99 -0.77
N THR A 130 -0.35 -3.88 -1.44
CA THR A 130 0.91 -3.54 -2.14
C THR A 130 0.80 -2.32 -3.06
N PRO A 131 -0.22 -2.18 -3.92
CA PRO A 131 -0.29 -1.00 -4.79
C PRO A 131 -0.39 0.32 -4.02
N GLU A 132 -1.10 0.33 -2.91
CA GLU A 132 -1.25 1.52 -2.06
C GLU A 132 0.06 1.83 -1.33
N THR A 133 0.74 0.83 -0.80
CA THR A 133 2.05 0.97 -0.18
C THR A 133 3.06 1.57 -1.16
N LEU A 134 3.11 1.07 -2.41
CA LEU A 134 3.99 1.62 -3.45
C LEU A 134 3.62 3.08 -3.78
N ARG A 135 2.34 3.41 -3.84
CA ARG A 135 1.90 4.80 -4.06
C ARG A 135 2.40 5.71 -2.93
N TYR A 136 2.26 5.29 -1.67
CA TYR A 136 2.75 6.06 -0.52
C TYR A 136 4.27 6.24 -0.56
N LEU A 137 4.99 5.21 -1.03
CA LEU A 137 6.44 5.30 -1.23
C LEU A 137 6.78 6.37 -2.27
N TYR A 138 6.14 6.34 -3.45
CA TYR A 138 6.34 7.32 -4.52
C TYR A 138 5.96 8.75 -4.11
N ASP A 139 4.94 8.88 -3.26
CA ASP A 139 4.49 10.17 -2.74
C ASP A 139 5.38 10.67 -1.57
N GLY A 140 6.39 9.91 -1.14
CA GLY A 140 7.24 10.25 -0.01
C GLY A 140 6.51 10.26 1.34
N LYS A 141 5.37 9.60 1.43
CA LYS A 141 4.56 9.54 2.66
C LYS A 141 5.10 8.52 3.67
N ILE A 142 5.88 7.55 3.19
CA ILE A 142 6.53 6.50 4.00
C ILE A 142 8.02 6.49 3.72
N ASP A 143 8.82 6.05 4.68
CA ASP A 143 10.27 5.88 4.55
C ASP A 143 10.59 4.64 3.70
N PHE A 144 9.84 3.57 3.93
CA PHE A 144 9.97 2.31 3.19
C PHE A 144 8.67 1.51 3.33
N GLY A 145 8.51 0.54 2.45
CA GLY A 145 7.39 -0.40 2.52
C GLY A 145 7.88 -1.84 2.71
N VAL A 146 7.02 -2.69 3.27
CA VAL A 146 7.19 -4.15 3.23
C VAL A 146 5.97 -4.71 2.52
N VAL A 147 6.20 -5.28 1.34
CA VAL A 147 5.16 -5.76 0.44
C VAL A 147 5.34 -7.24 0.13
N SER A 148 4.34 -7.87 -0.47
CA SER A 148 4.45 -9.26 -0.91
C SER A 148 4.54 -9.34 -2.44
N THR A 149 5.43 -10.19 -2.95
CA THR A 149 5.54 -10.45 -4.39
C THR A 149 4.34 -11.26 -4.90
N PRO A 150 4.00 -11.23 -6.21
CA PRO A 150 4.59 -10.35 -7.22
C PRO A 150 4.02 -8.92 -7.15
N PHE A 151 4.79 -7.98 -7.63
CA PHE A 151 4.34 -6.59 -7.82
C PHE A 151 5.20 -5.92 -8.88
N GLU A 152 4.62 -4.93 -9.54
CA GLU A 152 5.35 -4.05 -10.44
C GLU A 152 5.74 -2.78 -9.70
N ALA A 153 6.94 -2.30 -9.92
CA ALA A 153 7.42 -1.05 -9.34
C ALA A 153 8.30 -0.30 -10.33
N LYS A 154 8.39 1.00 -10.15
CA LYS A 154 9.25 1.87 -10.98
C LYS A 154 10.72 1.45 -10.83
N SER A 155 11.54 1.80 -11.83
CA SER A 155 12.96 1.45 -11.87
C SER A 155 13.78 1.96 -10.69
N GLU A 156 13.34 3.05 -10.06
CA GLU A 156 14.02 3.69 -8.94
C GLU A 156 13.73 3.00 -7.59
N VAL A 157 12.87 1.98 -7.59
CA VAL A 157 12.55 1.24 -6.36
C VAL A 157 13.57 0.12 -6.17
N ARG A 158 14.31 0.22 -5.08
CA ARG A 158 15.20 -0.87 -4.64
C ARG A 158 14.37 -1.91 -3.90
N ARG A 159 14.63 -3.18 -4.20
CA ARG A 159 13.92 -4.33 -3.63
C ARG A 159 14.90 -5.21 -2.87
N THR A 160 14.51 -5.65 -1.67
CA THR A 160 15.28 -6.60 -0.87
C THR A 160 14.33 -7.67 -0.32
N ASP A 161 14.44 -8.89 -0.83
CA ASP A 161 13.63 -10.01 -0.35
C ASP A 161 14.12 -10.43 1.03
N VAL A 162 13.18 -10.58 1.97
CA VAL A 162 13.51 -10.78 3.39
C VAL A 162 12.89 -12.02 4.01
N LYS A 163 11.82 -12.56 3.44
CA LYS A 163 11.18 -13.77 3.97
C LYS A 163 10.39 -14.49 2.90
N GLU A 164 10.65 -15.79 2.77
CA GLU A 164 9.82 -16.65 1.91
C GLU A 164 8.45 -16.88 2.54
N ILE A 165 7.42 -16.92 1.70
CA ILE A 165 6.03 -17.19 2.09
C ILE A 165 5.40 -18.12 1.05
N ARG A 166 4.48 -18.96 1.49
CA ARG A 166 3.71 -19.82 0.59
C ARG A 166 2.21 -19.65 0.83
N ASN A 167 1.45 -19.80 -0.23
CA ASN A 167 0.00 -19.84 -0.16
C ASN A 167 -0.45 -21.29 -0.11
N VAL A 168 -1.51 -21.54 0.66
CA VAL A 168 -2.11 -22.86 0.83
C VAL A 168 -3.62 -22.77 0.64
N PHE A 169 -4.19 -23.83 0.12
CA PHE A 169 -5.64 -23.99 0.11
C PHE A 169 -6.06 -24.74 1.36
N VAL A 170 -7.03 -24.18 2.07
CA VAL A 170 -7.52 -24.74 3.34
C VAL A 170 -9.04 -24.90 3.30
N ALA A 171 -9.51 -25.88 4.03
CA ALA A 171 -10.94 -26.17 4.08
C ALA A 171 -11.34 -26.70 5.46
N GLY A 172 -12.58 -26.46 5.83
CA GLY A 172 -13.16 -26.97 7.07
C GLY A 172 -13.63 -28.43 6.96
N ASP A 173 -14.26 -28.89 8.00
CA ASP A 173 -14.62 -30.29 8.18
C ASP A 173 -15.51 -30.85 7.07
N LYS A 174 -16.44 -30.07 6.53
CA LYS A 174 -17.31 -30.47 5.41
C LYS A 174 -16.52 -30.96 4.19
N PHE A 175 -15.33 -30.41 3.97
CA PHE A 175 -14.48 -30.71 2.81
C PHE A 175 -13.29 -31.61 3.18
N ARG A 176 -13.25 -32.15 4.40
CA ARG A 176 -12.16 -32.99 4.91
C ARG A 176 -11.88 -34.22 4.05
N TYR A 177 -12.89 -34.72 3.34
CA TYR A 177 -12.76 -35.85 2.41
C TYR A 177 -11.74 -35.60 1.29
N LEU A 178 -11.38 -34.33 1.03
CA LEU A 178 -10.38 -33.94 0.02
C LEU A 178 -8.94 -34.01 0.54
N LYS A 179 -8.73 -34.09 1.87
CA LYS A 179 -7.43 -33.91 2.53
C LYS A 179 -6.34 -34.85 1.99
N ASP A 180 -6.66 -36.11 1.79
CA ASP A 180 -5.68 -37.14 1.44
C ASP A 180 -5.69 -37.46 -0.07
N GLN A 181 -6.31 -36.60 -0.86
CA GLN A 181 -6.36 -36.70 -2.32
C GLN A 181 -5.35 -35.74 -2.93
N GLU A 182 -4.76 -36.17 -4.04
CA GLU A 182 -3.94 -35.31 -4.90
C GLU A 182 -4.86 -34.62 -5.90
N LEU A 183 -5.17 -33.35 -5.66
CA LEU A 183 -6.22 -32.63 -6.37
C LEU A 183 -5.70 -31.96 -7.64
N ASP A 184 -6.58 -31.82 -8.60
CA ASP A 184 -6.40 -30.96 -9.76
C ASP A 184 -7.11 -29.61 -9.49
N TYR A 185 -6.52 -28.51 -9.93
CA TYR A 185 -7.10 -27.17 -9.71
C TYR A 185 -8.49 -26.99 -10.34
N HIS A 186 -8.87 -27.83 -11.30
CA HIS A 186 -10.21 -27.78 -11.90
C HIS A 186 -11.33 -27.98 -10.85
N ILE A 187 -11.04 -28.69 -9.75
CA ILE A 187 -12.02 -28.89 -8.68
C ILE A 187 -12.50 -27.56 -8.06
N LEU A 188 -11.68 -26.50 -8.13
CA LEU A 188 -12.05 -25.17 -7.62
C LEU A 188 -13.21 -24.54 -8.40
N LYS A 189 -13.52 -25.03 -9.61
CA LYS A 189 -14.68 -24.58 -10.39
C LYS A 189 -15.99 -25.21 -9.89
N GLU A 190 -15.88 -26.29 -9.13
CA GLU A 190 -17.03 -27.10 -8.67
C GLU A 190 -17.36 -26.87 -7.21
N LEU A 191 -16.48 -26.21 -6.48
CA LEU A 191 -16.57 -26.02 -5.03
C LEU A 191 -16.61 -24.53 -4.69
N PRO A 192 -17.35 -24.17 -3.63
CA PRO A 192 -17.36 -22.76 -3.20
C PRO A 192 -15.97 -22.32 -2.77
N CYS A 193 -15.52 -21.18 -3.26
CA CYS A 193 -14.21 -20.63 -2.98
C CYS A 193 -14.31 -19.30 -2.23
N ILE A 194 -13.33 -19.05 -1.39
CA ILE A 194 -13.21 -17.85 -0.56
C ILE A 194 -11.83 -17.23 -0.83
N PHE A 195 -11.79 -16.09 -1.48
CA PHE A 195 -10.54 -15.45 -1.89
C PHE A 195 -10.43 -14.01 -1.39
N LEU A 196 -9.23 -13.46 -1.42
CA LEU A 196 -9.02 -12.03 -1.19
C LEU A 196 -9.58 -11.20 -2.36
N GLU A 197 -9.89 -9.94 -2.08
CA GLU A 197 -10.30 -8.96 -3.09
C GLU A 197 -9.25 -8.81 -4.20
N LYS A 198 -9.69 -8.48 -5.40
CA LYS A 198 -8.87 -8.36 -6.62
C LYS A 198 -7.71 -7.38 -6.51
N ASN A 199 -7.77 -6.44 -5.59
CA ASN A 199 -6.76 -5.39 -5.45
C ASN A 199 -5.59 -5.78 -4.52
N THR A 200 -5.35 -7.07 -4.31
CA THR A 200 -4.25 -7.55 -3.46
C THR A 200 -3.23 -8.35 -4.28
N SER A 201 -1.94 -8.25 -3.91
CA SER A 201 -0.88 -9.02 -4.57
C SER A 201 -1.09 -10.54 -4.45
N THR A 202 -1.64 -11.00 -3.34
CA THR A 202 -1.97 -12.42 -3.13
C THR A 202 -3.04 -12.89 -4.12
N ARG A 203 -4.10 -12.09 -4.32
CA ARG A 203 -5.16 -12.44 -5.27
C ARG A 203 -4.62 -12.41 -6.70
N THR A 204 -3.88 -11.39 -7.06
CA THR A 204 -3.25 -11.28 -8.39
C THR A 204 -2.38 -12.51 -8.68
N PHE A 205 -1.50 -12.85 -7.75
CA PHE A 205 -0.62 -14.03 -7.87
C PHE A 205 -1.44 -15.31 -8.09
N MET A 206 -2.46 -15.52 -7.27
CA MET A 206 -3.29 -16.72 -7.36
C MET A 206 -4.05 -16.78 -8.69
N ASP A 207 -4.67 -15.68 -9.10
CA ASP A 207 -5.43 -15.63 -10.36
C ASP A 207 -4.50 -15.88 -11.56
N GLU A 208 -3.30 -15.28 -11.57
CA GLU A 208 -2.30 -15.50 -12.63
C GLU A 208 -1.83 -16.96 -12.67
N TYR A 209 -1.58 -17.54 -11.51
CA TYR A 209 -1.15 -18.94 -11.40
C TYR A 209 -2.25 -19.88 -11.93
N LEU A 210 -3.48 -19.69 -11.48
CA LEU A 210 -4.62 -20.52 -11.94
C LEU A 210 -4.87 -20.33 -13.45
N ALA A 211 -4.77 -19.09 -13.94
CA ALA A 211 -4.95 -18.80 -15.38
C ALA A 211 -3.88 -19.51 -16.23
N ALA A 212 -2.63 -19.59 -15.75
CA ALA A 212 -1.55 -20.33 -16.43
C ALA A 212 -1.87 -21.85 -16.53
N HIS A 213 -2.73 -22.36 -15.66
CA HIS A 213 -3.24 -23.75 -15.69
C HIS A 213 -4.59 -23.87 -16.44
N GLY A 214 -5.02 -22.81 -17.12
CA GLY A 214 -6.29 -22.82 -17.87
C GLY A 214 -7.54 -22.72 -17.00
N ILE A 215 -7.38 -22.17 -15.79
CA ILE A 215 -8.45 -22.13 -14.78
C ILE A 215 -8.76 -20.70 -14.40
N ALA A 216 -10.03 -20.35 -14.46
CA ALA A 216 -10.56 -19.12 -13.88
C ALA A 216 -11.60 -19.49 -12.84
N VAL A 217 -11.49 -18.93 -11.66
CA VAL A 217 -12.43 -19.19 -10.55
C VAL A 217 -13.09 -17.87 -10.17
N GLU A 218 -14.42 -17.91 -10.10
CA GLU A 218 -15.19 -16.81 -9.52
C GLU A 218 -15.58 -17.23 -8.10
N PRO A 219 -14.99 -16.61 -7.06
CA PRO A 219 -15.26 -17.06 -5.69
C PRO A 219 -16.66 -16.65 -5.24
N GLU A 220 -17.29 -17.45 -4.38
CA GLU A 220 -18.53 -17.09 -3.69
C GLU A 220 -18.32 -15.97 -2.67
N PHE A 221 -17.13 -15.87 -2.11
CA PHE A 221 -16.82 -14.82 -1.12
C PHE A 221 -15.50 -14.14 -1.47
N GLU A 222 -15.55 -12.83 -1.58
CA GLU A 222 -14.35 -11.97 -1.71
C GLU A 222 -14.20 -11.17 -0.41
N LEU A 223 -13.06 -11.32 0.24
CA LEU A 223 -12.82 -10.76 1.58
C LEU A 223 -11.57 -9.90 1.58
N SER A 224 -11.54 -8.90 2.47
CA SER A 224 -10.43 -7.96 2.54
C SER A 224 -9.23 -8.47 3.34
N THR A 225 -9.42 -9.47 4.22
CA THR A 225 -8.34 -9.98 5.08
C THR A 225 -8.27 -11.51 5.09
N SER A 226 -7.04 -12.04 5.22
CA SER A 226 -6.80 -13.49 5.27
C SER A 226 -7.36 -14.14 6.54
N ASP A 227 -7.40 -13.43 7.66
CA ASP A 227 -8.02 -13.93 8.89
C ASP A 227 -9.48 -14.30 8.66
N MET A 228 -10.21 -13.46 7.91
CA MET A 228 -11.62 -13.73 7.62
C MET A 228 -11.78 -14.94 6.69
N ILE A 229 -10.85 -15.15 5.74
CA ILE A 229 -10.87 -16.36 4.91
C ILE A 229 -10.77 -17.61 5.80
N VAL A 230 -9.85 -17.62 6.77
CA VAL A 230 -9.69 -18.71 7.75
C VAL A 230 -11.01 -18.91 8.51
N GLN A 231 -11.63 -17.84 9.00
CA GLN A 231 -12.89 -17.93 9.75
C GLN A 231 -14.04 -18.49 8.92
N PHE A 232 -14.12 -18.11 7.65
CA PHE A 232 -15.14 -18.63 6.72
C PHE A 232 -14.90 -20.11 6.40
N ALA A 233 -13.63 -20.49 6.19
CA ALA A 233 -13.27 -21.89 5.91
C ALA A 233 -13.62 -22.81 7.09
N ILE A 234 -13.29 -22.40 8.33
CA ILE A 234 -13.67 -23.16 9.55
C ILE A 234 -15.18 -23.41 9.61
N ARG A 235 -15.97 -22.42 9.16
CA ARG A 235 -17.45 -22.51 9.15
C ARG A 235 -18.00 -23.25 7.94
N ASN A 236 -17.11 -23.89 7.14
CA ASN A 236 -17.51 -24.73 6.00
C ASN A 236 -18.20 -23.95 4.86
N LEU A 237 -17.89 -22.64 4.73
CA LEU A 237 -18.48 -21.79 3.69
C LEU A 237 -17.78 -21.97 2.33
N GLY A 238 -16.59 -22.58 2.32
CA GLY A 238 -15.86 -22.86 1.08
C GLY A 238 -14.41 -23.20 1.34
N ILE A 239 -13.67 -23.31 0.25
CA ILE A 239 -12.21 -23.52 0.23
C ILE A 239 -11.53 -22.17 0.18
N GLY A 240 -10.67 -21.89 1.15
CA GLY A 240 -9.95 -20.63 1.23
C GLY A 240 -8.51 -20.75 0.72
N CYS A 241 -8.02 -19.73 0.01
CA CYS A 241 -6.59 -19.60 -0.32
C CYS A 241 -5.98 -18.52 0.56
N VAL A 242 -4.99 -18.87 1.39
CA VAL A 242 -4.33 -17.95 2.33
C VAL A 242 -2.84 -18.20 2.39
N MET A 243 -2.07 -17.21 2.85
CA MET A 243 -0.68 -17.45 3.26
C MET A 243 -0.69 -18.42 4.47
N SER A 244 0.18 -19.42 4.43
CA SER A 244 0.17 -20.56 5.37
C SER A 244 0.15 -20.14 6.85
N GLY A 245 0.85 -19.06 7.20
CA GLY A 245 0.91 -18.57 8.58
C GLY A 245 -0.46 -18.25 9.19
N PHE A 246 -1.42 -17.77 8.38
CA PHE A 246 -2.77 -17.48 8.88
C PHE A 246 -3.55 -18.75 9.28
N ALA A 247 -3.29 -19.84 8.58
CA ALA A 247 -4.03 -21.09 8.81
C ALA A 247 -3.34 -22.01 9.83
N GLN A 248 -2.07 -21.78 10.13
CA GLN A 248 -1.24 -22.72 10.87
C GLN A 248 -1.88 -23.18 12.17
N MET A 249 -2.33 -22.26 13.01
CA MET A 249 -2.94 -22.58 14.31
C MET A 249 -4.18 -23.48 14.17
N GLU A 250 -5.01 -23.18 13.17
CA GLU A 250 -6.26 -23.92 12.96
C GLU A 250 -6.02 -25.29 12.29
N LEU A 251 -4.95 -25.40 11.50
CA LEU A 251 -4.47 -26.69 10.97
C LEU A 251 -3.95 -27.58 12.13
N GLU A 252 -3.17 -27.01 13.05
CA GLU A 252 -2.64 -27.73 14.23
C GLU A 252 -3.77 -28.20 15.16
N LYS A 253 -4.80 -27.38 15.35
CA LYS A 253 -5.99 -27.74 16.13
C LYS A 253 -6.89 -28.77 15.42
N GLY A 254 -6.70 -28.99 14.12
CA GLY A 254 -7.54 -29.86 13.32
C GLY A 254 -8.88 -29.25 12.88
N ASN A 255 -9.07 -27.95 13.09
CA ASN A 255 -10.27 -27.22 12.64
C ASN A 255 -10.27 -27.00 11.13
N LEU A 256 -9.08 -27.02 10.52
CA LEU A 256 -8.88 -26.93 9.07
C LEU A 256 -8.03 -28.08 8.59
N VAL A 257 -8.13 -28.37 7.31
CA VAL A 257 -7.21 -29.26 6.59
C VAL A 257 -6.58 -28.49 5.43
N GLU A 258 -5.30 -28.74 5.18
CA GLU A 258 -4.63 -28.26 3.99
C GLU A 258 -4.94 -29.21 2.83
N LEU A 259 -5.32 -28.64 1.69
CA LEU A 259 -5.60 -29.38 0.47
C LEU A 259 -4.34 -29.43 -0.39
N LYS A 260 -3.99 -30.61 -0.87
CA LYS A 260 -2.79 -30.86 -1.68
C LYS A 260 -3.15 -30.89 -3.16
N PHE A 261 -2.47 -30.10 -3.94
CA PHE A 261 -2.62 -30.08 -5.40
C PHE A 261 -1.38 -30.69 -6.06
N ARG A 262 -1.54 -31.25 -7.25
CA ARG A 262 -0.46 -31.88 -8.01
C ARG A 262 0.68 -30.90 -8.26
N ASP A 263 0.33 -29.70 -8.69
CA ASP A 263 1.28 -28.63 -8.94
C ASP A 263 1.21 -27.64 -7.78
N GLU A 264 2.29 -27.53 -7.01
CA GLU A 264 2.32 -26.58 -5.90
C GLU A 264 2.51 -25.15 -6.43
N MET A 265 1.78 -24.21 -5.82
CA MET A 265 2.01 -22.79 -6.11
C MET A 265 3.44 -22.41 -5.74
N PRO A 266 4.13 -21.63 -6.60
CA PRO A 266 5.50 -21.18 -6.27
C PRO A 266 5.54 -20.33 -5.00
N GLU A 267 6.68 -20.37 -4.35
CA GLU A 267 6.95 -19.52 -3.19
C GLU A 267 6.97 -18.06 -3.62
N ARG A 268 6.57 -17.20 -2.70
CA ARG A 268 6.58 -15.75 -2.82
C ARG A 268 7.50 -15.19 -1.74
N HIS A 269 7.68 -13.88 -1.73
CA HIS A 269 8.54 -13.24 -0.72
C HIS A 269 7.85 -12.03 -0.12
N PHE A 270 8.15 -11.77 1.14
CA PHE A 270 8.05 -10.41 1.66
C PHE A 270 9.31 -9.67 1.21
N THR A 271 9.11 -8.47 0.71
CA THR A 271 10.15 -7.65 0.09
C THR A 271 10.11 -6.25 0.69
N ILE A 272 11.24 -5.80 1.20
CA ILE A 272 11.41 -4.39 1.58
C ILE A 272 11.57 -3.58 0.29
N VAL A 273 10.84 -2.47 0.19
CA VAL A 273 10.93 -1.52 -0.93
C VAL A 273 11.32 -0.14 -0.41
N THR A 274 12.34 0.46 -1.03
CA THR A 274 12.77 1.84 -0.79
C THR A 274 12.84 2.58 -2.12
N ASP A 275 12.71 3.91 -2.11
CA ASP A 275 12.83 4.74 -3.30
C ASP A 275 14.18 5.46 -3.27
N ASP A 276 15.01 5.24 -4.29
CA ASP A 276 16.34 5.88 -4.39
C ASP A 276 16.25 7.41 -4.51
N LYS A 277 15.10 7.95 -4.91
CA LYS A 277 14.87 9.40 -5.01
C LYS A 277 14.53 10.04 -3.66
N THR A 278 14.04 9.25 -2.72
CA THR A 278 13.59 9.75 -1.42
C THR A 278 14.46 9.15 -0.32
N PRO A 279 15.37 9.93 0.28
CA PRO A 279 16.22 9.38 1.34
C PRO A 279 15.41 8.87 2.53
N VAL A 280 15.71 7.67 2.96
CA VAL A 280 15.14 7.09 4.17
C VAL A 280 15.60 7.91 5.38
N SER A 281 14.70 8.20 6.32
CA SER A 281 15.01 8.94 7.54
C SER A 281 16.09 8.22 8.39
N PRO A 282 16.83 8.93 9.24
CA PRO A 282 17.80 8.28 10.15
C PRO A 282 17.17 7.17 11.01
N ALA A 283 15.96 7.40 11.53
CA ALA A 283 15.21 6.38 12.28
C ALA A 283 14.85 5.18 11.39
N GLY A 284 14.40 5.46 10.15
CA GLY A 284 14.11 4.43 9.15
C GLY A 284 15.34 3.58 8.81
N LYS A 285 16.50 4.21 8.65
CA LYS A 285 17.77 3.48 8.40
C LYS A 285 18.13 2.55 9.55
N ARG A 286 17.97 2.99 10.81
CA ARG A 286 18.22 2.14 11.98
C ARG A 286 17.29 0.92 12.00
N LEU A 287 16.02 1.13 11.68
CA LEU A 287 15.06 0.01 11.61
C LEU A 287 15.40 -0.94 10.45
N LEU A 288 15.72 -0.42 9.28
CA LEU A 288 16.15 -1.24 8.13
C LEU A 288 17.40 -2.06 8.46
N GLN A 289 18.39 -1.44 9.14
CA GLN A 289 19.59 -2.14 9.59
C GLN A 289 19.25 -3.29 10.55
N LEU A 290 18.30 -3.06 11.46
CA LEU A 290 17.84 -4.11 12.39
C LEU A 290 17.17 -5.27 11.65
N MET A 291 16.40 -4.96 10.59
CA MET A 291 15.67 -5.96 9.80
C MET A 291 16.56 -6.76 8.87
N THR A 292 17.58 -6.14 8.29
CA THR A 292 18.41 -6.78 7.24
C THR A 292 19.80 -7.20 7.74
N GLY A 293 20.23 -6.70 8.89
CA GLY A 293 21.59 -6.92 9.41
C GLY A 293 22.67 -6.13 8.67
N ASN A 294 22.31 -5.32 7.68
CA ASN A 294 23.24 -4.56 6.83
C ASN A 294 23.03 -3.06 6.99
N ILE A 295 24.10 -2.30 6.85
CA ILE A 295 24.02 -0.85 6.73
C ILE A 295 23.56 -0.54 5.28
N ILE A 296 22.37 0.01 5.14
CA ILE A 296 21.78 0.38 3.84
C ILE A 296 22.06 1.86 3.55
#